data_1291baf64ecbd1ff9062f29c1e33bc33
#
_entry.id   1291baf64ecbd1ff9062f29c1e33bc33
#
_cell.length_a   1.000
_cell.length_b   1.000
_cell.length_c   1.000
_cell.angle_alpha   90.00
_cell.angle_beta   90.00
_cell.angle_gamma   90.00
#
_symmetry.space_group_name_H-M   'P 1'
#
loop_
_entity.id
_entity.type
_entity.pdbx_description
1 polymer ?
#
loop_
_entity_poly.entity_id
_entity_poly.type
_entity_poly.pdbx_seq_one_letter_code
_entity_poly.pdbx_strand_id
1 'polypeptide(L)'
;MNILKKLFGGQKTTEEVRETKEKDFDKVKYNGVRALRMHQFDLAAKSLEHALQLNAEDLECRDYLSQAYISMGDLQKAYEQLQILSEAQTDNVAVLLRMADVAYMMENYTAMSEVCDKALHLDTSNLQTYLYYAKACRGLGEPIRAVAVLSLAIKLREDYYAARLLRGTILLENHLLDDAAQDADYLFTHLEPNEDVLLLKARVLKAQEKMKEAEQVYGMVIEVNPFSLDAYRERYEVRTILGDAAGAAEDEASIKGTNTIMGK
;
A
#
# COMPACT_ATOMS: atom_id res chain seq x y z
N MET A 1 -20.50 -0.50 -66.24
CA MET A 1 -20.48 -1.58 -65.21
C MET A 1 -20.43 -0.99 -63.82
N ASN A 2 -21.48 -0.26 -63.32
CA ASN A 2 -21.47 0.35 -61.97
C ASN A 2 -22.88 0.70 -61.44
N ILE A 3 -23.95 0.16 -61.99
CA ILE A 3 -25.32 0.44 -61.55
C ILE A 3 -25.84 -0.58 -60.56
N LEU A 4 -25.34 -1.84 -60.59
CA LEU A 4 -25.70 -2.91 -59.67
C LEU A 4 -25.11 -2.72 -58.24
N LYS A 5 -23.98 -2.02 -58.04
CA LYS A 5 -23.43 -1.71 -56.73
C LYS A 5 -24.21 -0.62 -55.95
N LYS A 6 -25.11 0.11 -56.59
CA LYS A 6 -25.94 1.14 -55.94
C LYS A 6 -27.32 0.60 -55.50
N LEU A 7 -27.76 -0.54 -55.94
CA LEU A 7 -29.08 -1.13 -55.63
C LEU A 7 -29.04 -2.18 -54.52
N PHE A 8 -27.90 -2.79 -54.25
CA PHE A 8 -27.67 -3.61 -53.06
C PHE A 8 -26.79 -2.76 -52.13
N GLY A 9 -27.43 -2.03 -51.22
CA GLY A 9 -26.75 -1.35 -50.15
C GLY A 9 -25.76 -2.35 -49.52
N GLY A 10 -24.45 -2.09 -49.73
CA GLY A 10 -23.41 -3.07 -49.46
C GLY A 10 -23.46 -3.48 -48.00
N GLN A 11 -23.99 -4.66 -47.72
CA GLN A 11 -23.70 -5.32 -46.46
C GLN A 11 -22.18 -5.49 -46.44
N LYS A 12 -21.53 -4.83 -45.42
CA LYS A 12 -20.11 -5.02 -45.17
C LYS A 12 -19.85 -6.52 -45.05
N THR A 13 -18.81 -7.02 -45.68
CA THR A 13 -18.40 -8.39 -45.52
C THR A 13 -18.05 -8.63 -44.03
N THR A 14 -18.14 -9.87 -43.59
CA THR A 14 -17.81 -10.24 -42.20
C THR A 14 -16.39 -9.80 -41.84
N GLU A 15 -15.49 -9.79 -42.81
CA GLU A 15 -14.11 -9.36 -42.68
C GLU A 15 -13.98 -7.83 -42.54
N GLU A 16 -14.72 -7.02 -43.33
CA GLU A 16 -14.78 -5.56 -43.22
C GLU A 16 -15.40 -5.11 -41.90
N VAL A 17 -16.37 -5.85 -41.35
CA VAL A 17 -16.98 -5.60 -40.04
C VAL A 17 -15.97 -5.87 -38.93
N ARG A 18 -15.19 -6.96 -39.05
CA ARG A 18 -14.15 -7.32 -38.09
C ARG A 18 -13.02 -6.29 -38.07
N GLU A 19 -12.48 -5.93 -39.23
CA GLU A 19 -11.45 -4.88 -39.33
C GLU A 19 -11.91 -3.53 -38.77
N THR A 20 -13.19 -3.18 -38.99
CA THR A 20 -13.75 -1.93 -38.43
C THR A 20 -13.80 -1.98 -36.91
N LYS A 21 -14.26 -3.10 -36.33
CA LYS A 21 -14.31 -3.28 -34.87
C LYS A 21 -12.93 -3.26 -34.24
N GLU A 22 -11.95 -3.87 -34.88
CA GLU A 22 -10.57 -3.91 -34.43
C GLU A 22 -9.93 -2.49 -34.40
N LYS A 23 -10.14 -1.71 -35.47
CA LYS A 23 -9.72 -0.31 -35.53
C LYS A 23 -10.43 0.59 -34.51
N ASP A 24 -11.70 0.35 -34.26
CA ASP A 24 -12.46 1.08 -33.25
C ASP A 24 -11.97 0.72 -31.83
N PHE A 25 -11.69 -0.56 -31.58
CA PHE A 25 -11.09 -1.02 -30.32
C PHE A 25 -9.76 -0.35 -30.05
N ASP A 26 -8.81 -0.41 -30.99
CA ASP A 26 -7.48 0.18 -30.83
C ASP A 26 -7.54 1.69 -30.55
N LYS A 27 -8.41 2.40 -31.27
CA LYS A 27 -8.63 3.82 -31.08
C LYS A 27 -9.15 4.16 -29.69
N VAL A 28 -10.15 3.41 -29.22
CA VAL A 28 -10.78 3.64 -27.91
C VAL A 28 -9.82 3.27 -26.79
N LYS A 29 -9.11 2.15 -26.90
CA LYS A 29 -8.06 1.71 -25.97
C LYS A 29 -6.95 2.77 -25.88
N TYR A 30 -6.44 3.24 -27.03
CA TYR A 30 -5.43 4.31 -27.06
C TYR A 30 -5.89 5.59 -26.34
N ASN A 31 -7.14 6.02 -26.58
CA ASN A 31 -7.70 7.18 -25.91
C ASN A 31 -7.78 6.98 -24.39
N GLY A 32 -8.16 5.79 -23.92
CA GLY A 32 -8.18 5.44 -22.51
C GLY A 32 -6.79 5.49 -21.88
N VAL A 33 -5.81 4.86 -22.51
CA VAL A 33 -4.40 4.88 -22.03
C VAL A 33 -3.83 6.30 -22.02
N ARG A 34 -4.13 7.09 -23.04
CA ARG A 34 -3.73 8.51 -23.10
C ARG A 34 -4.36 9.31 -21.96
N ALA A 35 -5.65 9.14 -21.72
CA ALA A 35 -6.38 9.80 -20.64
C ALA A 35 -5.79 9.42 -19.28
N LEU A 36 -5.43 8.14 -19.06
CA LEU A 36 -4.78 7.66 -17.84
C LEU A 36 -3.44 8.38 -17.61
N ARG A 37 -2.59 8.50 -18.64
CA ARG A 37 -1.31 9.22 -18.58
C ARG A 37 -1.47 10.72 -18.31
N MET A 38 -2.60 11.29 -18.67
CA MET A 38 -2.95 12.70 -18.42
C MET A 38 -3.68 12.89 -17.08
N HIS A 39 -3.76 11.88 -16.23
CA HIS A 39 -4.49 11.87 -14.96
C HIS A 39 -5.98 12.18 -15.08
N GLN A 40 -6.57 11.94 -16.27
CA GLN A 40 -8.00 12.07 -16.54
C GLN A 40 -8.70 10.73 -16.29
N PHE A 41 -8.74 10.31 -15.03
CA PHE A 41 -9.10 8.95 -14.65
C PHE A 41 -10.53 8.56 -15.03
N ASP A 42 -11.52 9.44 -14.86
CA ASP A 42 -12.90 9.21 -15.30
C ASP A 42 -13.00 8.96 -16.81
N LEU A 43 -12.28 9.76 -17.62
CA LEU A 43 -12.26 9.59 -19.07
C LEU A 43 -11.53 8.30 -19.46
N ALA A 44 -10.44 7.97 -18.74
CA ALA A 44 -9.70 6.73 -18.92
C ALA A 44 -10.60 5.54 -18.67
N ALA A 45 -11.28 5.48 -17.52
CA ALA A 45 -12.18 4.38 -17.16
C ALA A 45 -13.28 4.18 -18.20
N LYS A 46 -14.01 5.24 -18.58
CA LYS A 46 -15.08 5.18 -19.60
C LYS A 46 -14.57 4.68 -20.96
N SER A 47 -13.39 5.14 -21.38
CA SER A 47 -12.80 4.72 -22.65
C SER A 47 -12.38 3.26 -22.61
N LEU A 48 -11.76 2.81 -21.50
CA LEU A 48 -11.30 1.44 -21.33
C LEU A 48 -12.46 0.45 -21.12
N GLU A 49 -13.52 0.86 -20.42
CA GLU A 49 -14.79 0.09 -20.34
C GLU A 49 -15.39 -0.11 -21.75
N HIS A 50 -15.43 0.95 -22.56
CA HIS A 50 -15.92 0.85 -23.94
C HIS A 50 -15.00 -0.04 -24.80
N ALA A 51 -13.68 0.02 -24.63
CA ALA A 51 -12.76 -0.88 -25.32
C ALA A 51 -13.05 -2.35 -24.93
N LEU A 52 -13.30 -2.65 -23.65
CA LEU A 52 -13.65 -3.99 -23.19
C LEU A 52 -15.03 -4.48 -23.67
N GLN A 53 -15.97 -3.57 -24.02
CA GLN A 53 -17.20 -3.94 -24.70
C GLN A 53 -16.95 -4.40 -26.15
N LEU A 54 -15.89 -3.89 -26.79
CA LEU A 54 -15.49 -4.30 -28.15
C LEU A 54 -14.63 -5.56 -28.15
N ASN A 55 -13.76 -5.71 -27.15
CA ASN A 55 -12.90 -6.88 -26.94
C ASN A 55 -12.78 -7.19 -25.43
N ALA A 56 -13.63 -8.07 -24.93
CA ALA A 56 -13.69 -8.43 -23.52
C ALA A 56 -12.46 -9.20 -23.01
N GLU A 57 -11.69 -9.81 -23.90
CA GLU A 57 -10.54 -10.66 -23.54
C GLU A 57 -9.21 -9.90 -23.49
N ASP A 58 -9.21 -8.58 -23.74
CA ASP A 58 -7.98 -7.79 -23.71
C ASP A 58 -7.51 -7.53 -22.27
N LEU A 59 -6.54 -8.32 -21.84
CA LEU A 59 -5.99 -8.25 -20.48
C LEU A 59 -5.23 -6.94 -20.20
N GLU A 60 -4.59 -6.35 -21.22
CA GLU A 60 -3.90 -5.08 -21.08
C GLU A 60 -4.88 -3.93 -20.81
N CYS A 61 -6.03 -3.94 -21.50
CA CYS A 61 -7.10 -2.98 -21.25
C CYS A 61 -7.66 -3.12 -19.84
N ARG A 62 -7.83 -4.34 -19.31
CA ARG A 62 -8.22 -4.58 -17.92
C ARG A 62 -7.19 -4.06 -16.93
N ASP A 63 -5.91 -4.25 -17.25
CA ASP A 63 -4.84 -3.74 -16.39
C ASP A 63 -4.89 -2.21 -16.28
N TYR A 64 -4.99 -1.49 -17.40
CA TYR A 64 -5.16 -0.04 -17.38
C TYR A 64 -6.46 0.42 -16.69
N LEU A 65 -7.55 -0.34 -16.86
CA LEU A 65 -8.82 -0.02 -16.21
C LEU A 65 -8.70 -0.17 -14.68
N SER A 66 -8.03 -1.21 -14.20
CA SER A 66 -7.76 -1.37 -12.76
C SER A 66 -6.97 -0.20 -12.19
N GLN A 67 -5.97 0.31 -12.93
CA GLN A 67 -5.19 1.48 -12.54
C GLN A 67 -6.04 2.75 -12.48
N ALA A 68 -6.93 2.95 -13.47
CA ALA A 68 -7.87 4.07 -13.48
C ALA A 68 -8.78 4.03 -12.24
N TYR A 69 -9.37 2.89 -11.93
CA TYR A 69 -10.23 2.72 -10.76
C TYR A 69 -9.49 2.92 -9.44
N ILE A 70 -8.26 2.42 -9.29
CA ILE A 70 -7.41 2.69 -8.11
C ILE A 70 -7.23 4.20 -7.93
N SER A 71 -6.90 4.90 -9.01
CA SER A 71 -6.68 6.35 -8.97
C SER A 71 -7.95 7.18 -8.69
N MET A 72 -9.13 6.62 -8.96
CA MET A 72 -10.43 7.21 -8.65
C MET A 72 -10.93 6.87 -7.24
N GLY A 73 -10.29 5.92 -6.55
CA GLY A 73 -10.76 5.37 -5.28
C GLY A 73 -11.87 4.33 -5.42
N ASP A 74 -12.22 3.91 -6.64
CA ASP A 74 -13.21 2.85 -6.94
C ASP A 74 -12.59 1.46 -6.69
N LEU A 75 -12.16 1.22 -5.45
CA LEU A 75 -11.33 0.07 -5.07
C LEU A 75 -12.01 -1.27 -5.35
N GLN A 76 -13.33 -1.35 -5.17
CA GLN A 76 -14.08 -2.57 -5.46
C GLN A 76 -13.99 -2.95 -6.94
N LYS A 77 -14.21 -1.99 -7.84
CA LYS A 77 -14.10 -2.23 -9.29
C LYS A 77 -12.66 -2.54 -9.70
N ALA A 78 -11.68 -1.88 -9.07
CA ALA A 78 -10.27 -2.19 -9.29
C ALA A 78 -9.95 -3.63 -8.94
N TYR A 79 -10.42 -4.10 -7.78
CA TYR A 79 -10.21 -5.47 -7.31
C TYR A 79 -10.84 -6.50 -8.27
N GLU A 80 -12.06 -6.25 -8.76
CA GLU A 80 -12.74 -7.10 -9.74
C GLU A 80 -11.95 -7.23 -11.06
N GLN A 81 -11.37 -6.13 -11.58
CA GLN A 81 -10.53 -6.21 -12.78
C GLN A 81 -9.25 -7.00 -12.53
N LEU A 82 -8.60 -6.80 -11.38
CA LEU A 82 -7.40 -7.54 -10.98
C LEU A 82 -7.71 -9.03 -10.74
N GLN A 83 -8.88 -9.36 -10.22
CA GLN A 83 -9.30 -10.75 -10.05
C GLN A 83 -9.39 -11.46 -11.40
N ILE A 84 -10.04 -10.86 -12.40
CA ILE A 84 -10.10 -11.43 -13.76
C ILE A 84 -8.69 -11.58 -14.35
N LEU A 85 -7.81 -10.61 -14.12
CA LEU A 85 -6.41 -10.69 -14.54
C LEU A 85 -5.67 -11.86 -13.88
N SER A 86 -5.87 -12.06 -12.56
CA SER A 86 -5.22 -13.14 -11.82
C SER A 86 -5.72 -14.54 -12.23
N GLU A 87 -6.98 -14.65 -12.65
CA GLU A 87 -7.56 -15.90 -13.18
C GLU A 87 -7.00 -16.22 -14.57
N ALA A 88 -6.74 -15.20 -15.40
CA ALA A 88 -6.15 -15.36 -16.72
C ALA A 88 -4.61 -15.53 -16.69
N GLN A 89 -3.95 -15.04 -15.67
CA GLN A 89 -2.49 -15.03 -15.48
C GLN A 89 -2.14 -15.67 -14.12
N THR A 90 -2.37 -16.97 -14.01
CA THR A 90 -2.35 -17.71 -12.73
C THR A 90 -1.00 -17.74 -12.03
N ASP A 91 0.10 -17.46 -12.73
CA ASP A 91 1.48 -17.40 -12.22
C ASP A 91 2.03 -15.99 -12.05
N ASN A 92 1.19 -14.96 -12.25
CA ASN A 92 1.61 -13.57 -12.17
C ASN A 92 1.53 -13.00 -10.74
N VAL A 93 2.62 -13.16 -9.98
CA VAL A 93 2.75 -12.63 -8.61
C VAL A 93 2.53 -11.11 -8.55
N ALA A 94 2.91 -10.36 -9.59
CA ALA A 94 2.73 -8.90 -9.59
C ALA A 94 1.25 -8.50 -9.58
N VAL A 95 0.37 -9.23 -10.27
CA VAL A 95 -1.07 -9.01 -10.22
C VAL A 95 -1.61 -9.31 -8.82
N LEU A 96 -1.17 -10.41 -8.20
CA LEU A 96 -1.57 -10.77 -6.82
C LEU A 96 -1.12 -9.72 -5.81
N LEU A 97 0.09 -9.17 -5.94
CA LEU A 97 0.55 -8.09 -5.06
C LEU A 97 -0.28 -6.81 -5.21
N ARG A 98 -0.70 -6.47 -6.41
CA ARG A 98 -1.62 -5.34 -6.62
C ARG A 98 -3.01 -5.60 -6.03
N MET A 99 -3.51 -6.84 -6.13
CA MET A 99 -4.75 -7.23 -5.44
C MET A 99 -4.61 -7.11 -3.93
N ALA A 100 -3.47 -7.53 -3.36
CA ALA A 100 -3.21 -7.39 -1.93
C ALA A 100 -3.16 -5.92 -1.49
N ASP A 101 -2.58 -5.04 -2.32
CA ASP A 101 -2.54 -3.61 -2.05
C ASP A 101 -3.93 -2.97 -2.09
N VAL A 102 -4.73 -3.29 -3.10
CA VAL A 102 -6.13 -2.83 -3.19
C VAL A 102 -6.97 -3.38 -2.03
N ALA A 103 -6.81 -4.65 -1.68
CA ALA A 103 -7.49 -5.25 -0.52
C ALA A 103 -7.11 -4.57 0.80
N TYR A 104 -5.83 -4.16 0.95
CA TYR A 104 -5.37 -3.37 2.08
C TYR A 104 -6.07 -2.00 2.14
N MET A 105 -6.14 -1.28 1.00
CA MET A 105 -6.85 0.01 0.93
C MET A 105 -8.35 -0.12 1.21
N MET A 106 -8.95 -1.29 0.94
CA MET A 106 -10.34 -1.61 1.27
C MET A 106 -10.52 -2.08 2.72
N GLU A 107 -9.46 -2.19 3.49
CA GLU A 107 -9.43 -2.83 4.82
C GLU A 107 -9.98 -4.28 4.80
N ASN A 108 -9.98 -4.92 3.63
CA ASN A 108 -10.40 -6.30 3.47
C ASN A 108 -9.21 -7.25 3.72
N TYR A 109 -8.86 -7.39 5.00
CA TYR A 109 -7.69 -8.18 5.41
C TYR A 109 -7.86 -9.68 5.14
N THR A 110 -9.09 -10.19 5.06
CA THR A 110 -9.35 -11.57 4.66
C THR A 110 -8.95 -11.81 3.22
N ALA A 111 -9.46 -11.02 2.28
CA ALA A 111 -9.08 -11.12 0.87
C ALA A 111 -7.58 -10.89 0.68
N MET A 112 -6.99 -9.93 1.41
CA MET A 112 -5.55 -9.67 1.40
C MET A 112 -4.74 -10.90 1.83
N SER A 113 -5.15 -11.58 2.91
CA SER A 113 -4.49 -12.79 3.41
C SER A 113 -4.54 -13.93 2.38
N GLU A 114 -5.72 -14.17 1.79
CA GLU A 114 -5.89 -15.22 0.76
C GLU A 114 -5.04 -15.00 -0.49
N VAL A 115 -4.95 -13.75 -0.94
CA VAL A 115 -4.14 -13.37 -2.11
C VAL A 115 -2.65 -13.51 -1.81
N CYS A 116 -2.20 -13.11 -0.61
CA CYS A 116 -0.81 -13.28 -0.19
C CYS A 116 -0.42 -14.75 -0.06
N ASP A 117 -1.33 -15.59 0.43
CA ASP A 117 -1.11 -17.04 0.49
C ASP A 117 -0.88 -17.64 -0.90
N LYS A 118 -1.74 -17.29 -1.87
CA LYS A 118 -1.55 -17.66 -3.28
C LYS A 118 -0.20 -17.18 -3.84
N ALA A 119 0.17 -15.93 -3.57
CA ALA A 119 1.43 -15.36 -4.04
C ALA A 119 2.66 -16.08 -3.45
N LEU A 120 2.63 -16.47 -2.16
CA LEU A 120 3.68 -17.26 -1.53
C LEU A 120 3.80 -18.68 -2.07
N HIS A 121 2.70 -19.29 -2.51
CA HIS A 121 2.76 -20.59 -3.19
C HIS A 121 3.47 -20.51 -4.55
N LEU A 122 3.43 -19.36 -5.22
CA LEU A 122 4.12 -19.14 -6.50
C LEU A 122 5.58 -18.71 -6.32
N ASP A 123 5.84 -17.82 -5.36
CA ASP A 123 7.19 -17.30 -5.09
C ASP A 123 7.41 -17.12 -3.58
N THR A 124 8.06 -18.12 -2.98
CA THR A 124 8.44 -18.10 -1.56
C THR A 124 9.57 -17.13 -1.23
N SER A 125 10.22 -16.53 -2.22
CA SER A 125 11.31 -15.58 -2.04
C SER A 125 10.87 -14.12 -2.10
N ASN A 126 9.63 -13.84 -2.46
CA ASN A 126 9.12 -12.49 -2.61
C ASN A 126 8.85 -11.83 -1.26
N LEU A 127 9.77 -11.00 -0.81
CA LEU A 127 9.72 -10.35 0.49
C LEU A 127 8.54 -9.38 0.65
N GLN A 128 8.07 -8.77 -0.43
CA GLN A 128 6.92 -7.88 -0.40
C GLN A 128 5.64 -8.63 -0.03
N THR A 129 5.51 -9.88 -0.48
CA THR A 129 4.37 -10.75 -0.13
C THR A 129 4.31 -11.01 1.38
N TYR A 130 5.46 -11.29 2.02
CA TYR A 130 5.51 -11.46 3.47
C TYR A 130 5.07 -10.20 4.22
N LEU A 131 5.47 -9.03 3.73
CA LEU A 131 5.09 -7.76 4.34
C LEU A 131 3.57 -7.53 4.26
N TYR A 132 2.99 -7.75 3.10
CA TYR A 132 1.53 -7.66 2.91
C TYR A 132 0.79 -8.71 3.74
N TYR A 133 1.30 -9.93 3.79
CA TYR A 133 0.69 -11.00 4.57
C TYR A 133 0.67 -10.67 6.08
N ALA A 134 1.78 -10.13 6.58
CA ALA A 134 1.85 -9.70 7.98
C ALA A 134 0.90 -8.54 8.29
N LYS A 135 0.76 -7.58 7.37
CA LYS A 135 -0.25 -6.50 7.49
C LYS A 135 -1.67 -7.07 7.53
N ALA A 136 -1.97 -8.06 6.68
CA ALA A 136 -3.27 -8.75 6.70
C ALA A 136 -3.52 -9.45 8.04
N CYS A 137 -2.54 -10.23 8.53
CA CYS A 137 -2.63 -10.89 9.83
C CYS A 137 -2.83 -9.89 10.98
N ARG A 138 -2.12 -8.74 10.96
CA ARG A 138 -2.31 -7.67 11.95
C ARG A 138 -3.75 -7.13 11.91
N GLY A 139 -4.26 -6.85 10.71
CA GLY A 139 -5.64 -6.36 10.53
C GLY A 139 -6.71 -7.38 10.95
N LEU A 140 -6.42 -8.68 10.86
CA LEU A 140 -7.27 -9.77 11.34
C LEU A 140 -7.17 -10.01 12.86
N GLY A 141 -6.28 -9.29 13.57
CA GLY A 141 -6.04 -9.54 15.00
C GLY A 141 -5.26 -10.83 15.27
N GLU A 142 -4.40 -11.26 14.35
CA GLU A 142 -3.55 -12.45 14.44
C GLU A 142 -2.06 -12.08 14.63
N PRO A 143 -1.67 -11.41 15.74
CA PRO A 143 -0.32 -10.86 15.91
C PRO A 143 0.76 -11.94 15.90
N ILE A 144 0.48 -13.11 16.47
CA ILE A 144 1.44 -14.22 16.51
C ILE A 144 1.78 -14.68 15.08
N ARG A 145 0.79 -14.79 14.23
CA ARG A 145 0.98 -15.16 12.82
C ARG A 145 1.74 -14.08 12.05
N ALA A 146 1.40 -12.82 12.28
CA ALA A 146 2.12 -11.70 11.67
C ALA A 146 3.62 -11.70 12.03
N VAL A 147 3.96 -11.89 13.31
CA VAL A 147 5.35 -11.99 13.80
C VAL A 147 6.07 -13.17 13.17
N ALA A 148 5.43 -14.34 13.07
CA ALA A 148 6.02 -15.53 12.43
C ALA A 148 6.33 -15.29 10.95
N VAL A 149 5.39 -14.71 10.20
CA VAL A 149 5.54 -14.36 8.78
C VAL A 149 6.70 -13.38 8.56
N LEU A 150 6.80 -12.33 9.38
CA LEU A 150 7.90 -11.36 9.29
C LEU A 150 9.25 -11.97 9.67
N SER A 151 9.27 -12.90 10.63
CA SER A 151 10.48 -13.61 11.00
C SER A 151 11.01 -14.48 9.87
N LEU A 152 10.12 -15.08 9.05
CA LEU A 152 10.52 -15.77 7.83
C LEU A 152 11.14 -14.82 6.80
N ALA A 153 10.54 -13.64 6.59
CA ALA A 153 11.09 -12.63 5.69
C ALA A 153 12.47 -12.15 6.12
N ILE A 154 12.67 -11.91 7.43
CA ILE A 154 13.97 -11.50 7.99
C ILE A 154 15.00 -12.63 7.86
N LYS A 155 14.59 -13.90 8.01
CA LYS A 155 15.47 -15.05 7.78
C LYS A 155 15.91 -15.17 6.32
N LEU A 156 15.05 -14.82 5.37
CA LEU A 156 15.40 -14.78 3.94
C LEU A 156 16.35 -13.65 3.61
N ARG A 157 16.19 -12.49 4.24
CA ARG A 157 17.04 -11.32 4.08
C ARG A 157 17.16 -10.55 5.40
N GLU A 158 18.31 -10.66 6.03
CA GLU A 158 18.56 -10.12 7.38
C GLU A 158 18.40 -8.59 7.44
N ASP A 159 18.79 -7.89 6.40
CA ASP A 159 18.67 -6.43 6.24
C ASP A 159 17.30 -5.97 5.69
N TYR A 160 16.27 -6.81 5.79
CA TYR A 160 14.93 -6.39 5.42
C TYR A 160 14.30 -5.52 6.54
N TYR A 161 14.76 -4.29 6.64
CA TYR A 161 14.41 -3.33 7.69
C TYR A 161 12.92 -3.06 7.81
N ALA A 162 12.18 -3.03 6.69
CA ALA A 162 10.73 -2.85 6.70
C ALA A 162 10.00 -3.96 7.46
N ALA A 163 10.47 -5.21 7.33
CA ALA A 163 9.91 -6.33 8.08
C ALA A 163 10.24 -6.24 9.58
N ARG A 164 11.46 -5.82 9.93
CA ARG A 164 11.84 -5.59 11.35
C ARG A 164 11.03 -4.47 11.97
N LEU A 165 10.85 -3.35 11.25
CA LEU A 165 10.07 -2.22 11.75
C LEU A 165 8.61 -2.64 12.03
N LEU A 166 7.99 -3.34 11.09
CA LEU A 166 6.63 -3.82 11.27
C LEU A 166 6.55 -4.89 12.38
N ARG A 167 7.53 -5.81 12.47
CA ARG A 167 7.56 -6.82 13.52
C ARG A 167 7.75 -6.19 14.90
N GLY A 168 8.70 -5.28 15.06
CA GLY A 168 8.92 -4.54 16.30
C GLY A 168 7.68 -3.76 16.75
N THR A 169 6.97 -3.14 15.79
CA THR A 169 5.70 -2.44 16.06
C THR A 169 4.64 -3.42 16.58
N ILE A 170 4.44 -4.56 15.91
CA ILE A 170 3.45 -5.56 16.34
C ILE A 170 3.82 -6.17 17.70
N LEU A 171 5.10 -6.44 17.93
CA LEU A 171 5.59 -6.95 19.21
C LEU A 171 5.33 -5.95 20.35
N LEU A 172 5.60 -4.67 20.11
CA LEU A 172 5.32 -3.60 21.07
C LEU A 172 3.82 -3.49 21.39
N GLU A 173 2.96 -3.50 20.37
CA GLU A 173 1.49 -3.46 20.52
C GLU A 173 0.95 -4.63 21.36
N ASN A 174 1.65 -5.75 21.32
CA ASN A 174 1.29 -6.96 22.08
C ASN A 174 2.11 -7.15 23.37
N HIS A 175 2.77 -6.10 23.85
CA HIS A 175 3.55 -6.09 25.09
C HIS A 175 4.70 -7.09 25.15
N LEU A 176 5.21 -7.54 24.01
CA LEU A 176 6.41 -8.38 23.91
C LEU A 176 7.66 -7.51 23.83
N LEU A 177 7.94 -6.82 24.95
CA LEU A 177 8.86 -5.69 25.01
C LEU A 177 10.31 -6.06 24.71
N ASP A 178 10.77 -7.23 25.14
CA ASP A 178 12.16 -7.66 24.93
C ASP A 178 12.45 -7.93 23.44
N ASP A 179 11.52 -8.59 22.75
CA ASP A 179 11.64 -8.85 21.34
C ASP A 179 11.47 -7.57 20.51
N ALA A 180 10.54 -6.68 20.90
CA ALA A 180 10.38 -5.36 20.30
C ALA A 180 11.67 -4.52 20.43
N ALA A 181 12.32 -4.58 21.59
CA ALA A 181 13.59 -3.90 21.85
C ALA A 181 14.71 -4.40 20.93
N GLN A 182 14.80 -5.72 20.71
CA GLN A 182 15.81 -6.30 19.80
C GLN A 182 15.66 -5.76 18.38
N ASP A 183 14.42 -5.70 17.86
CA ASP A 183 14.18 -5.14 16.52
C ASP A 183 14.45 -3.64 16.47
N ALA A 184 14.01 -2.87 17.47
CA ALA A 184 14.25 -1.43 17.56
C ALA A 184 15.75 -1.10 17.68
N ASP A 185 16.52 -1.85 18.48
CA ASP A 185 17.95 -1.66 18.65
C ASP A 185 18.74 -2.01 17.39
N TYR A 186 18.33 -3.08 16.71
CA TYR A 186 18.93 -3.44 15.44
C TYR A 186 18.74 -2.33 14.41
N LEU A 187 17.50 -1.82 14.25
CA LEU A 187 17.18 -0.76 13.30
C LEU A 187 17.93 0.55 13.65
N PHE A 188 17.93 0.93 14.92
CA PHE A 188 18.61 2.13 15.39
C PHE A 188 20.13 2.10 15.15
N THR A 189 20.74 0.91 15.17
CA THR A 189 22.17 0.74 14.96
C THR A 189 22.56 0.68 13.48
N HIS A 190 21.68 0.17 12.61
CA HIS A 190 22.00 -0.13 11.20
C HIS A 190 21.41 0.87 10.20
N LEU A 191 20.54 1.76 10.63
CA LEU A 191 19.93 2.77 9.76
C LEU A 191 20.32 4.19 10.20
N GLU A 192 20.41 5.07 9.21
CA GLU A 192 20.43 6.50 9.49
C GLU A 192 19.16 6.91 10.24
N PRO A 193 19.26 7.87 11.16
CA PRO A 193 18.11 8.33 11.96
C PRO A 193 16.94 8.74 11.06
N ASN A 194 15.81 8.09 11.24
CA ASN A 194 14.55 8.43 10.57
C ASN A 194 13.40 8.33 11.59
N GLU A 195 12.33 9.04 11.31
CA GLU A 195 11.20 9.19 12.22
C GLU A 195 10.62 7.86 12.71
N ASP A 196 10.34 6.92 11.78
CA ASP A 196 9.66 5.67 12.13
C ASP A 196 10.50 4.79 13.07
N VAL A 197 11.80 4.68 12.80
CA VAL A 197 12.73 3.89 13.63
C VAL A 197 12.90 4.52 15.00
N LEU A 198 13.07 5.85 15.05
CA LEU A 198 13.22 6.59 16.30
C LEU A 198 11.94 6.52 17.14
N LEU A 199 10.75 6.65 16.54
CA LEU A 199 9.48 6.49 17.23
C LEU A 199 9.32 5.08 17.81
N LEU A 200 9.62 4.04 17.03
CA LEU A 200 9.59 2.67 17.54
C LEU A 200 10.53 2.52 18.75
N LYS A 201 11.77 3.01 18.65
CA LYS A 201 12.75 2.92 19.73
C LYS A 201 12.29 3.69 20.99
N ALA A 202 11.79 4.91 20.84
CA ALA A 202 11.30 5.72 21.93
C ALA A 202 10.08 5.08 22.63
N ARG A 203 9.14 4.55 21.85
CA ARG A 203 7.94 3.86 22.35
C ARG A 203 8.30 2.58 23.12
N VAL A 204 9.26 1.81 22.62
CA VAL A 204 9.77 0.63 23.33
C VAL A 204 10.41 1.02 24.66
N LEU A 205 11.28 2.05 24.68
CA LEU A 205 11.89 2.54 25.90
C LEU A 205 10.86 3.04 26.91
N LYS A 206 9.85 3.77 26.44
CA LYS A 206 8.72 4.23 27.27
C LYS A 206 7.95 3.04 27.87
N ALA A 207 7.66 2.01 27.06
CA ALA A 207 6.98 0.81 27.53
C ALA A 207 7.83 -0.01 28.53
N GLN A 208 9.15 0.06 28.44
CA GLN A 208 10.09 -0.51 29.41
C GLN A 208 10.31 0.38 30.65
N GLU A 209 9.54 1.48 30.80
CA GLU A 209 9.65 2.45 31.87
C GLU A 209 11.01 3.21 31.93
N LYS A 210 11.79 3.17 30.85
CA LYS A 210 13.07 3.90 30.69
C LYS A 210 12.82 5.33 30.22
N MET A 211 12.13 6.11 31.07
CA MET A 211 11.55 7.42 30.70
C MET A 211 12.59 8.43 30.24
N LYS A 212 13.77 8.50 30.90
CA LYS A 212 14.83 9.45 30.52
C LYS A 212 15.42 9.14 29.14
N GLU A 213 15.61 7.85 28.84
CA GLU A 213 16.11 7.42 27.56
C GLU A 213 15.05 7.65 26.46
N ALA A 214 13.77 7.39 26.75
CA ALA A 214 12.66 7.65 25.85
C ALA A 214 12.57 9.16 25.50
N GLU A 215 12.68 10.05 26.48
CA GLU A 215 12.68 11.51 26.28
C GLU A 215 13.78 11.93 25.29
N GLN A 216 15.00 11.41 25.47
CA GLN A 216 16.13 11.72 24.58
C GLN A 216 15.84 11.29 23.14
N VAL A 217 15.31 10.06 22.96
CA VAL A 217 15.01 9.55 21.62
C VAL A 217 13.85 10.30 20.97
N TYR A 218 12.82 10.71 21.71
CA TYR A 218 11.79 11.63 21.19
C TYR A 218 12.39 12.98 20.79
N GLY A 219 13.40 13.48 21.51
CA GLY A 219 14.18 14.64 21.11
C GLY A 219 14.79 14.47 19.73
N MET A 220 15.43 13.31 19.47
CA MET A 220 16.00 12.98 18.16
C MET A 220 14.93 12.89 17.06
N VAL A 221 13.72 12.38 17.38
CA VAL A 221 12.61 12.40 16.40
C VAL A 221 12.30 13.82 15.96
N ILE A 222 12.22 14.76 16.91
CA ILE A 222 11.90 16.16 16.64
C ILE A 222 13.03 16.86 15.86
N GLU A 223 14.29 16.48 16.09
CA GLU A 223 15.41 16.97 15.29
C GLU A 223 15.31 16.53 13.80
N VAL A 224 14.89 15.28 13.56
CA VAL A 224 14.69 14.72 12.20
C VAL A 224 13.42 15.27 11.56
N ASN A 225 12.33 15.34 12.31
CA ASN A 225 11.05 15.88 11.86
C ASN A 225 10.46 16.86 12.89
N PRO A 226 10.74 18.18 12.74
CA PRO A 226 10.21 19.21 13.65
C PRO A 226 8.68 19.35 13.64
N PHE A 227 7.96 18.65 12.75
CA PHE A 227 6.51 18.67 12.67
C PHE A 227 5.85 17.37 13.16
N SER A 228 6.63 16.46 13.76
CA SER A 228 6.11 15.20 14.31
C SER A 228 5.24 15.46 15.54
N LEU A 229 3.93 15.52 15.33
CA LEU A 229 2.95 15.68 16.43
C LEU A 229 3.01 14.52 17.43
N ASP A 230 3.24 13.31 16.94
CA ASP A 230 3.35 12.13 17.80
C ASP A 230 4.54 12.26 18.74
N ALA A 231 5.70 12.69 18.23
CA ALA A 231 6.89 12.87 19.06
C ALA A 231 6.67 13.91 20.16
N TYR A 232 6.06 15.06 19.84
CA TYR A 232 5.75 16.07 20.85
C TYR A 232 4.75 15.58 21.89
N ARG A 233 3.68 14.90 21.49
CA ARG A 233 2.66 14.35 22.39
C ARG A 233 3.24 13.31 23.33
N GLU A 234 3.99 12.37 22.77
CA GLU A 234 4.55 11.26 23.54
C GLU A 234 5.70 11.73 24.43
N ARG A 235 6.52 12.74 24.02
CA ARG A 235 7.53 13.37 24.88
C ARG A 235 6.89 14.20 26.00
N TYR A 236 5.83 14.93 25.72
CA TYR A 236 5.03 15.61 26.73
C TYR A 236 4.57 14.67 27.85
N GLU A 237 4.05 13.50 27.50
CA GLU A 237 3.65 12.50 28.49
C GLU A 237 4.84 12.01 29.33
N VAL A 238 5.95 11.72 28.68
CA VAL A 238 7.19 11.28 29.37
C VAL A 238 7.73 12.37 30.30
N ARG A 239 7.81 13.64 29.89
CA ARG A 239 8.24 14.78 30.70
C ARG A 239 7.31 15.02 31.89
N THR A 240 6.00 14.83 31.68
CA THR A 240 5.02 14.90 32.78
C THR A 240 5.29 13.84 33.85
N ILE A 241 5.58 12.59 33.43
CA ILE A 241 5.92 11.48 34.34
C ILE A 241 7.26 11.79 35.09
N LEU A 242 8.23 12.37 34.40
CA LEU A 242 9.53 12.75 34.97
C LEU A 242 9.45 13.99 35.89
N GLY A 243 8.33 14.71 35.89
CA GLY A 243 8.16 15.95 36.67
C GLY A 243 8.80 17.19 36.04
N ASP A 244 9.18 17.11 34.74
CA ASP A 244 9.67 18.27 33.99
C ASP A 244 8.50 19.11 33.46
N ALA A 245 7.93 19.93 34.32
CA ALA A 245 6.80 20.78 33.97
C ALA A 245 7.14 21.83 32.91
N ALA A 246 8.39 22.35 32.91
CA ALA A 246 8.82 23.34 31.92
C ALA A 246 8.93 22.77 30.54
N GLY A 247 9.62 21.62 30.38
CA GLY A 247 9.73 20.94 29.12
C GLY A 247 8.38 20.42 28.59
N ALA A 248 7.49 19.96 29.48
CA ALA A 248 6.14 19.56 29.10
C ALA A 248 5.34 20.76 28.53
N ALA A 249 5.43 21.95 29.16
CA ALA A 249 4.76 23.14 28.65
C ALA A 249 5.29 23.61 27.29
N GLU A 250 6.59 23.43 27.01
CA GLU A 250 7.17 23.67 25.66
C GLU A 250 6.60 22.74 24.58
N ASP A 251 6.48 21.46 24.91
CA ASP A 251 5.91 20.47 23.99
C ASP A 251 4.43 20.76 23.73
N GLU A 252 3.67 21.12 24.77
CA GLU A 252 2.25 21.51 24.61
C GLU A 252 2.09 22.75 23.70
N ALA A 253 2.96 23.73 23.83
CA ALA A 253 2.96 24.91 22.97
C ALA A 253 3.27 24.54 21.51
N SER A 254 4.22 23.65 21.29
CA SER A 254 4.58 23.13 19.96
C SER A 254 3.42 22.37 19.31
N ILE A 255 2.70 21.51 20.05
CA ILE A 255 1.50 20.80 19.59
C ILE A 255 0.42 21.79 19.14
N LYS A 256 0.15 22.83 19.92
CA LYS A 256 -0.83 23.89 19.59
C LYS A 256 -0.42 24.67 18.35
N GLY A 257 0.85 25.02 18.23
CA GLY A 257 1.42 25.73 17.07
C GLY A 257 1.31 24.93 15.78
N THR A 258 1.70 23.66 15.81
CA THR A 258 1.66 22.77 14.64
C THR A 258 0.24 22.51 14.17
N ASN A 259 -0.72 22.31 15.09
CA ASN A 259 -2.14 22.16 14.74
C ASN A 259 -2.71 23.42 14.06
N THR A 260 -2.24 24.60 14.40
CA THR A 260 -2.66 25.87 13.78
C THR A 260 -2.14 25.99 12.34
N ILE A 261 -0.97 25.48 12.06
CA ILE A 261 -0.35 25.48 10.72
C ILE A 261 -1.01 24.45 9.81
N MET A 262 -1.29 23.26 10.31
CA MET A 262 -1.90 22.16 9.55
C MET A 262 -3.42 22.33 9.33
N GLY A 263 -4.10 23.12 10.16
CA GLY A 263 -5.54 23.39 10.07
C GLY A 263 -5.92 24.55 9.13
N LYS A 264 -4.93 25.12 8.42
CA LYS A 264 -5.13 26.09 7.34
C LYS A 264 -4.90 25.45 5.99
#